data_181de05f9ee7f761644463481b9b2074
#
_entry.id   181de05f9ee7f761644463481b9b2074
#
_cell.length_a   1.000
_cell.length_b   1.000
_cell.length_c   1.000
_cell.angle_alpha   90.00
_cell.angle_beta   90.00
_cell.angle_gamma   90.00
#
_symmetry.space_group_name_H-M   'P 1'
#
loop_
_entity.id
_entity.type
_entity.pdbx_description
1 polymer ?
#
loop_
_entity_poly.entity_id
_entity_poly.type
_entity_poly.pdbx_seq_one_letter_code
_entity_poly.pdbx_strand_id
1 'polypeptide(L)'
;VFILRLGTVLTGIGLVMVPYSQAEYMWVWLFPITGCIAIGNGLFQPSSSTLLTAISRQEGYELGTVMGAQESLSSFARILGPLTGGFVWTKTVGRSDFFDYHTAFHVCGILMLCAFFLSLRVSFQPSWTQSEE
;
A
#
# COMPACT_ATOMS: atom_id res chain seq x y z
N VAL A 1 -12.94 4.90 -4.99
CA VAL A 1 -12.74 3.93 -3.90
C VAL A 1 -12.43 2.53 -4.43
N PHE A 2 -13.14 2.03 -5.45
CA PHE A 2 -12.91 0.69 -6.01
C PHE A 2 -11.46 0.49 -6.51
N ILE A 3 -10.94 1.43 -7.30
CA ILE A 3 -9.57 1.38 -7.85
C ILE A 3 -8.52 1.40 -6.73
N LEU A 4 -8.74 2.20 -5.69
CA LEU A 4 -7.89 2.25 -4.50
C LEU A 4 -7.82 0.86 -3.81
N ARG A 5 -8.96 0.23 -3.61
CA ARG A 5 -9.07 -1.11 -3.01
C ARG A 5 -8.37 -2.16 -3.85
N LEU A 6 -8.59 -2.12 -5.16
CA LEU A 6 -7.94 -3.04 -6.10
C LEU A 6 -6.41 -2.89 -6.05
N GLY A 7 -5.90 -1.64 -6.06
CA GLY A 7 -4.47 -1.37 -5.94
C GLY A 7 -3.86 -1.90 -4.65
N THR A 8 -4.56 -1.71 -3.52
CA THR A 8 -4.10 -2.17 -2.21
C THR A 8 -4.02 -3.70 -2.14
N VAL A 9 -5.03 -4.40 -2.67
CA VAL A 9 -5.07 -5.87 -2.70
C VAL A 9 -3.96 -6.42 -3.59
N LEU A 10 -3.79 -5.88 -4.80
CA LEU A 10 -2.75 -6.33 -5.73
C LEU A 10 -1.36 -6.16 -5.13
N THR A 11 -1.09 -5.02 -4.50
CA THR A 11 0.20 -4.78 -3.82
C THR A 11 0.39 -5.74 -2.65
N GLY A 12 -0.64 -5.95 -1.83
CA GLY A 12 -0.59 -6.85 -0.68
C GLY A 12 -0.32 -8.30 -1.09
N ILE A 13 -1.03 -8.82 -2.09
CA ILE A 13 -0.83 -10.18 -2.62
C ILE A 13 0.58 -10.30 -3.21
N GLY A 14 1.01 -9.33 -4.01
CA GLY A 14 2.36 -9.32 -4.58
C GLY A 14 3.44 -9.42 -3.51
N LEU A 15 3.35 -8.63 -2.44
CA LEU A 15 4.32 -8.66 -1.33
C LEU A 15 4.32 -10.00 -0.59
N VAL A 16 3.17 -10.61 -0.34
CA VAL A 16 3.08 -11.93 0.30
C VAL A 16 3.67 -13.03 -0.59
N MET A 17 3.59 -12.88 -1.91
CA MET A 17 4.10 -13.85 -2.88
C MET A 17 5.62 -13.78 -3.10
N VAL A 18 6.28 -12.66 -2.79
CA VAL A 18 7.74 -12.49 -2.99
C VAL A 18 8.56 -13.64 -2.38
N PRO A 19 8.33 -14.05 -1.13
CA PRO A 19 9.14 -15.10 -0.50
C PRO A 19 9.01 -16.48 -1.14
N TYR A 20 7.92 -16.75 -1.84
CA TYR A 20 7.65 -18.04 -2.45
C TYR A 20 8.26 -18.20 -3.85
N SER A 21 8.99 -17.17 -4.35
CA SER A 21 9.73 -17.26 -5.59
C SER A 21 10.90 -18.24 -5.42
N GLN A 22 10.79 -19.44 -6.02
CA GLN A 22 11.82 -20.46 -5.93
C GLN A 22 13.04 -20.07 -6.79
N ALA A 23 14.23 -20.38 -6.27
CA ALA A 23 15.50 -20.01 -6.90
C ALA A 23 15.67 -20.57 -8.33
N GLU A 24 15.16 -21.77 -8.60
CA GLU A 24 15.27 -22.44 -9.90
C GLU A 24 14.45 -21.73 -11.00
N TYR A 25 13.32 -21.12 -10.64
CA TYR A 25 12.41 -20.42 -11.57
C TYR A 25 12.22 -18.96 -11.17
N MET A 26 13.19 -18.37 -10.48
CA MET A 26 13.10 -17.03 -9.89
C MET A 26 12.64 -15.98 -10.90
N TRP A 27 13.17 -15.97 -12.10
CA TRP A 27 12.81 -15.00 -13.14
C TRP A 27 11.35 -15.12 -13.60
N VAL A 28 10.83 -16.35 -13.72
CA VAL A 28 9.45 -16.60 -14.16
C VAL A 28 8.45 -16.11 -13.11
N TRP A 29 8.77 -16.26 -11.82
CA TRP A 29 7.90 -15.83 -10.73
C TRP A 29 8.08 -14.36 -10.38
N LEU A 30 9.28 -13.82 -10.50
CA LEU A 30 9.58 -12.43 -10.13
C LEU A 30 8.86 -11.43 -11.04
N PHE A 31 8.76 -11.69 -12.35
CA PHE A 31 8.08 -10.80 -13.29
C PHE A 31 6.59 -10.59 -12.96
N PRO A 32 5.74 -11.62 -12.80
CA PRO A 32 4.34 -11.41 -12.46
C PRO A 32 4.17 -10.82 -11.06
N ILE A 33 5.00 -11.19 -10.08
CA ILE A 33 4.93 -10.64 -8.72
C ILE A 33 5.25 -9.13 -8.73
N THR A 34 6.36 -8.73 -9.35
CA THR A 34 6.72 -7.31 -9.48
C THR A 34 5.72 -6.56 -10.35
N GLY A 35 5.17 -7.19 -11.38
CA GLY A 35 4.08 -6.66 -12.18
C GLY A 35 2.84 -6.35 -11.35
N CYS A 36 2.41 -7.27 -10.50
CA CYS A 36 1.29 -7.05 -9.57
C CYS A 36 1.55 -5.89 -8.61
N ILE A 37 2.76 -5.83 -8.03
CA ILE A 37 3.15 -4.73 -7.12
C ILE A 37 3.17 -3.40 -7.86
N ALA A 38 3.74 -3.34 -9.06
CA ALA A 38 3.84 -2.13 -9.86
C ALA A 38 2.47 -1.61 -10.29
N ILE A 39 1.59 -2.50 -10.78
CA ILE A 39 0.21 -2.15 -11.14
C ILE A 39 -0.56 -1.71 -9.89
N GLY A 40 -0.43 -2.42 -8.78
CA GLY A 40 -1.08 -2.09 -7.52
C GLY A 40 -0.70 -0.69 -7.04
N ASN A 41 0.59 -0.37 -7.01
CA ASN A 41 1.08 0.96 -6.65
C ASN A 41 0.66 2.04 -7.65
N GLY A 42 0.68 1.74 -8.95
CA GLY A 42 0.24 2.65 -10.00
C GLY A 42 -1.25 3.01 -9.91
N LEU A 43 -2.07 2.12 -9.40
CA LEU A 43 -3.50 2.37 -9.14
C LEU A 43 -3.72 3.06 -7.79
N PHE A 44 -2.98 2.68 -6.76
CA PHE A 44 -3.14 3.19 -5.40
C PHE A 44 -2.81 4.68 -5.29
N GLN A 45 -1.65 5.10 -5.80
CA GLN A 45 -1.14 6.46 -5.64
C GLN A 45 -2.10 7.54 -6.19
N PRO A 46 -2.49 7.50 -7.48
CA PRO A 46 -3.38 8.52 -8.03
C PRO A 46 -4.79 8.45 -7.42
N SER A 47 -5.28 7.25 -7.10
CA SER A 47 -6.60 7.09 -6.49
C SER A 47 -6.65 7.67 -5.08
N SER A 48 -5.59 7.50 -4.30
CA SER A 48 -5.46 8.08 -2.95
C SER A 48 -5.47 9.60 -2.99
N SER A 49 -4.68 10.21 -3.87
CA SER A 49 -4.61 11.66 -4.02
C SER A 49 -5.93 12.26 -4.52
N THR A 50 -6.59 11.60 -5.47
CA THR A 50 -7.89 12.03 -5.99
C THR A 50 -8.97 11.97 -4.92
N LEU A 51 -9.02 10.88 -4.14
CA LEU A 51 -9.98 10.73 -3.05
C LEU A 51 -9.76 11.79 -1.97
N LEU A 52 -8.51 12.04 -1.59
CA LEU A 52 -8.15 13.04 -0.60
C LEU A 52 -8.53 14.45 -1.06
N THR A 53 -8.30 14.78 -2.34
CA THR A 53 -8.73 16.03 -2.95
C THR A 53 -10.24 16.21 -2.93
N ALA A 54 -10.99 15.15 -3.23
CA ALA A 54 -12.44 15.19 -3.23
C ALA A 54 -13.00 15.39 -1.81
N ILE A 55 -12.49 14.68 -0.81
CA ILE A 55 -12.89 14.84 0.59
C ILE A 55 -12.53 16.24 1.09
N SER A 56 -11.32 16.72 0.80
CA SER A 56 -10.87 18.06 1.20
C SER A 56 -11.81 19.16 0.70
N ARG A 57 -12.25 19.06 -0.56
CA ARG A 57 -13.21 20.02 -1.15
C ARG A 57 -14.60 19.92 -0.50
N GLN A 58 -15.06 18.71 -0.22
CA GLN A 58 -16.37 18.48 0.40
C GLN A 58 -16.44 19.03 1.83
N GLU A 59 -15.37 18.86 2.59
CA GLU A 59 -15.28 19.32 3.99
C GLU A 59 -14.82 20.79 4.12
N GLY A 60 -14.51 21.46 3.00
CA GLY A 60 -14.07 22.87 3.01
C GLY A 60 -12.65 23.08 3.51
N TYR A 61 -11.82 22.04 3.55
CA TYR A 61 -10.41 22.19 3.92
C TYR A 61 -9.60 22.83 2.80
N GLU A 62 -8.58 23.59 3.18
CA GLU A 62 -7.63 24.16 2.22
C GLU A 62 -6.81 23.03 1.58
N LEU A 63 -6.95 22.87 0.26
CA LEU A 63 -6.33 21.79 -0.50
C LEU A 63 -4.80 21.76 -0.34
N GLY A 64 -4.16 22.93 -0.31
CA GLY A 64 -2.71 23.03 -0.13
C GLY A 64 -2.23 22.44 1.19
N THR A 65 -2.94 22.73 2.27
CA THR A 65 -2.64 22.20 3.62
C THR A 65 -2.78 20.69 3.66
N VAL A 66 -3.85 20.15 3.08
CA VAL A 66 -4.11 18.70 3.08
C VAL A 66 -3.09 17.94 2.22
N MET A 67 -2.77 18.47 1.03
CA MET A 67 -1.75 17.87 0.16
C MET A 67 -0.34 17.98 0.78
N GLY A 68 -0.02 19.09 1.42
CA GLY A 68 1.24 19.26 2.15
C GLY A 68 1.39 18.27 3.31
N ALA A 69 0.33 18.04 4.07
CA ALA A 69 0.30 17.03 5.13
C ALA A 69 0.50 15.61 4.59
N GLN A 70 -0.18 15.27 3.49
CA GLN A 70 0.00 13.97 2.81
C GLN A 70 1.44 13.76 2.36
N GLU A 71 2.05 14.74 1.72
CA GLU A 71 3.42 14.63 1.22
C GLU A 71 4.44 14.56 2.37
N SER A 72 4.21 15.31 3.45
CA SER A 72 5.03 15.25 4.66
C SER A 72 4.99 13.86 5.29
N LEU A 73 3.80 13.28 5.43
CA LEU A 73 3.61 11.92 5.96
C LEU A 73 4.25 10.86 5.05
N SER A 74 4.11 11.02 3.73
CA SER A 74 4.73 10.14 2.73
C SER A 74 6.25 10.21 2.80
N SER A 75 6.83 11.41 2.92
CA SER A 75 8.27 11.62 3.07
C SER A 75 8.80 11.00 4.35
N PHE A 76 8.09 11.16 5.46
CA PHE A 76 8.42 10.53 6.72
C PHE A 76 8.39 8.99 6.63
N ALA A 77 7.37 8.43 5.99
CA ALA A 77 7.27 7.00 5.76
C ALA A 77 8.41 6.46 4.87
N ARG A 78 8.86 7.24 3.86
CA ARG A 78 10.01 6.88 3.01
C ARG A 78 11.33 6.83 3.77
N ILE A 79 11.48 7.59 4.85
CA ILE A 79 12.66 7.54 5.72
C ILE A 79 12.56 6.35 6.68
N LEU A 80 11.41 6.18 7.33
CA LEU A 80 11.21 5.11 8.30
C LEU A 80 11.18 3.71 7.66
N GLY A 81 10.65 3.60 6.44
CA GLY A 81 10.52 2.33 5.73
C GLY A 81 11.87 1.58 5.61
N PRO A 82 12.89 2.17 4.98
CA PRO A 82 14.21 1.54 4.88
C PRO A 82 14.87 1.27 6.23
N LEU A 83 14.70 2.16 7.22
CA LEU A 83 15.24 1.98 8.57
C LEU A 83 14.63 0.76 9.27
N THR A 84 13.31 0.69 9.30
CA THR A 84 12.60 -0.43 9.93
C THR A 84 12.78 -1.73 9.14
N GLY A 85 12.71 -1.67 7.82
CA GLY A 85 12.96 -2.80 6.93
C GLY A 85 14.37 -3.35 7.07
N GLY A 86 15.37 -2.47 7.08
CA GLY A 86 16.78 -2.84 7.31
C GLY A 86 17.01 -3.47 8.69
N PHE A 87 16.39 -2.91 9.73
CA PHE A 87 16.46 -3.48 11.08
C PHE A 87 15.83 -4.88 11.14
N VAL A 88 14.64 -5.07 10.59
CA VAL A 88 13.98 -6.38 10.52
C VAL A 88 14.83 -7.35 9.71
N TRP A 89 15.33 -6.94 8.55
CA TRP A 89 16.20 -7.74 7.70
C TRP A 89 17.45 -8.21 8.43
N THR A 90 18.19 -7.32 9.10
CA THR A 90 19.41 -7.70 9.82
C THR A 90 19.16 -8.64 10.98
N LYS A 91 17.97 -8.64 11.57
CA LYS A 91 17.59 -9.55 12.65
C LYS A 91 17.08 -10.91 12.17
N THR A 92 16.59 -10.99 10.93
CA THR A 92 15.98 -12.20 10.38
C THR A 92 16.88 -12.94 9.39
N VAL A 93 17.81 -12.25 8.73
CA VAL A 93 18.80 -12.87 7.84
C VAL A 93 19.73 -13.80 8.62
N GLY A 94 19.87 -15.03 8.13
CA GLY A 94 20.72 -16.06 8.72
C GLY A 94 20.07 -16.83 9.87
N ARG A 95 18.82 -16.60 10.20
CA ARG A 95 18.03 -17.44 11.11
C ARG A 95 17.21 -18.45 10.32
N SER A 96 17.20 -19.70 10.78
CA SER A 96 16.39 -20.79 10.27
C SER A 96 15.10 -21.01 11.09
N ASP A 97 14.82 -20.10 12.03
CA ASP A 97 13.68 -20.16 12.92
C ASP A 97 12.41 -19.56 12.28
N PHE A 98 11.32 -19.53 13.02
CA PHE A 98 10.03 -18.97 12.60
C PHE A 98 10.13 -17.49 12.09
N PHE A 99 11.14 -16.76 12.52
CA PHE A 99 11.49 -15.40 12.04
C PHE A 99 12.62 -15.49 11.00
N ASP A 100 12.29 -15.91 9.80
CA ASP A 100 13.16 -15.98 8.64
C ASP A 100 13.08 -14.68 7.81
N TYR A 101 13.92 -14.56 6.76
CA TYR A 101 13.92 -13.42 5.81
C TYR A 101 12.53 -13.20 5.15
N HIS A 102 11.68 -14.21 5.08
CA HIS A 102 10.29 -14.11 4.63
C HIS A 102 9.45 -13.18 5.50
N THR A 103 9.77 -13.06 6.79
CA THR A 103 8.98 -12.33 7.79
C THR A 103 8.79 -10.87 7.41
N ALA A 104 9.81 -10.21 6.87
CA ALA A 104 9.72 -8.80 6.47
C ALA A 104 8.65 -8.58 5.38
N PHE A 105 8.59 -9.47 4.40
CA PHE A 105 7.61 -9.38 3.31
C PHE A 105 6.20 -9.71 3.78
N HIS A 106 6.05 -10.70 4.66
CA HIS A 106 4.76 -11.05 5.24
C HIS A 106 4.20 -9.91 6.09
N VAL A 107 5.04 -9.26 6.92
CA VAL A 107 4.61 -8.10 7.70
C VAL A 107 4.14 -6.97 6.80
N CYS A 108 4.89 -6.63 5.75
CA CYS A 108 4.48 -5.60 4.79
C CYS A 108 3.18 -5.96 4.07
N GLY A 109 3.05 -7.22 3.64
CA GLY A 109 1.83 -7.71 2.98
C GLY A 109 0.61 -7.66 3.91
N ILE A 110 0.77 -8.08 5.18
CA ILE A 110 -0.30 -8.02 6.20
C ILE A 110 -0.71 -6.58 6.46
N LEU A 111 0.23 -5.65 6.57
CA LEU A 111 -0.07 -4.22 6.75
C LEU A 111 -0.89 -3.68 5.57
N MET A 112 -0.56 -4.06 4.34
CA MET A 112 -1.34 -3.68 3.16
C MET A 112 -2.74 -4.30 3.17
N LEU A 113 -2.90 -5.55 3.59
CA LEU A 113 -4.21 -6.17 3.74
C LEU A 113 -5.03 -5.52 4.87
N CYS A 114 -4.40 -5.13 5.97
CA CYS A 114 -5.06 -4.35 7.02
C CYS A 114 -5.55 -2.99 6.48
N ALA A 115 -4.73 -2.31 5.69
CA ALA A 115 -5.13 -1.06 5.02
C ALA A 115 -6.33 -1.28 4.07
N PHE A 116 -6.36 -2.41 3.35
CA PHE A 116 -7.53 -2.80 2.56
C PHE A 116 -8.78 -2.94 3.42
N PHE A 117 -8.73 -3.68 4.53
CA PHE A 117 -9.89 -3.85 5.42
C PHE A 117 -10.35 -2.51 6.03
N LEU A 118 -9.42 -1.64 6.38
CA LEU A 118 -9.75 -0.28 6.83
C LEU A 118 -10.44 0.52 5.72
N SER A 119 -10.00 0.37 4.48
CA SER A 119 -10.62 1.05 3.32
C SER A 119 -12.06 0.60 3.05
N LEU A 120 -12.44 -0.61 3.49
CA LEU A 120 -13.83 -1.08 3.37
C LEU A 120 -14.79 -0.26 4.23
N ARG A 121 -14.31 0.32 5.33
CA ARG A 121 -15.11 1.19 6.20
C ARG A 121 -15.27 2.61 5.64
N VAL A 122 -14.44 3.00 4.69
CA VAL A 122 -14.54 4.29 4.04
C VAL A 122 -15.59 4.20 2.93
N SER A 123 -16.76 4.77 3.18
CA SER A 123 -17.81 4.95 2.18
C SER A 123 -17.80 6.42 1.75
N PHE A 124 -17.38 6.68 0.52
CA PHE A 124 -17.44 8.01 -0.08
C PHE A 124 -18.74 8.13 -0.85
N GLN A 125 -19.66 9.00 -0.40
CA GLN A 125 -20.84 9.40 -1.16
C GLN A 125 -20.52 10.75 -1.82
N PRO A 126 -20.48 10.80 -3.16
CA PRO A 126 -20.24 12.06 -3.85
C PRO A 126 -21.46 12.98 -3.70
N SER A 127 -21.21 14.28 -3.47
CA SER A 127 -22.25 15.29 -3.19
C SER A 127 -23.27 15.48 -4.30
N TRP A 128 -22.97 15.06 -5.53
CA TRP A 128 -23.91 15.16 -6.65
C TRP A 128 -25.09 14.14 -6.56
N THR A 129 -24.98 13.11 -5.73
CA THR A 129 -26.12 12.20 -5.47
C THR A 129 -27.12 12.78 -4.48
N GLN A 130 -26.81 13.85 -3.77
CA GLN A 130 -27.71 14.49 -2.81
C GLN A 130 -28.60 15.58 -3.44
N SER A 131 -28.35 15.95 -4.69
CA SER A 131 -29.12 17.01 -5.39
C SER A 131 -30.37 16.47 -6.15
N GLU A 132 -30.62 15.18 -6.12
CA GLU A 132 -31.76 14.55 -6.78
C GLU A 132 -32.91 14.13 -5.82
N GLU A 133 -32.76 14.38 -4.50
CA GLU A 133 -33.83 14.24 -3.50
C GLU A 133 -34.40 15.62 -3.09
#